data_af4b742218c4be53a7eedcea90d2e93c
#
_entry.id   af4b742218c4be53a7eedcea90d2e93c
#
_cell.length_a   1.000
_cell.length_b   1.000
_cell.length_c   1.000
_cell.angle_alpha   90.00
_cell.angle_beta   90.00
_cell.angle_gamma   90.00
#
_symmetry.space_group_name_H-M   'P 1'
#
loop_
_entity.id
_entity.type
_entity.pdbx_description
1 polymer ?
#
loop_
_entity_poly.entity_id
_entity_poly.type
_entity_poly.pdbx_seq_one_letter_code
_entity_poly.pdbx_strand_id
1 'polypeptide(L)'
;MSFPRLICLALACAVSSVALARPDGPRNFQGDWEEKAPWQETAAELPAWPAADDWKPFDAGRVSDNRFYVSASSITLPGDGTVRYALKVVSPEGAQNYMVEGVRCATREWKRFATGRPETASWRVNPRAGWQKMIPGHVPQVQLDRAIFCPERGYPVDSADEARKLLSRAG
;
A
#
# COMPACT_ATOMS: atom_id res chain seq x y z
N MET A 1 0.83 -35.10 102.48
CA MET A 1 1.26 -35.69 101.21
C MET A 1 0.70 -34.78 100.07
N SER A 2 1.51 -33.80 99.60
CA SER A 2 1.06 -32.81 98.61
C SER A 2 1.75 -33.10 97.30
N PHE A 3 0.93 -33.18 96.20
CA PHE A 3 1.45 -33.30 94.87
C PHE A 3 1.42 -31.91 94.18
N PRO A 4 2.47 -31.49 93.54
CA PRO A 4 2.48 -30.23 92.83
C PRO A 4 1.85 -30.41 91.42
N ARG A 5 1.02 -29.48 91.04
CA ARG A 5 0.43 -29.34 89.68
C ARG A 5 1.49 -28.79 88.71
N LEU A 6 1.83 -29.58 87.67
CA LEU A 6 2.58 -29.11 86.55
C LEU A 6 1.66 -28.29 85.61
N ILE A 7 2.01 -27.04 85.42
CA ILE A 7 1.36 -26.17 84.41
C ILE A 7 2.19 -26.32 83.16
N CYS A 8 1.60 -26.98 82.12
CA CYS A 8 2.16 -26.98 80.75
C CYS A 8 1.80 -25.66 80.09
N LEU A 9 2.81 -24.80 79.87
CA LEU A 9 2.66 -23.61 79.03
C LEU A 9 2.76 -24.06 77.56
N ALA A 10 1.67 -24.05 76.85
CA ALA A 10 1.67 -24.25 75.39
C ALA A 10 2.08 -22.95 74.69
N LEU A 11 3.28 -22.94 74.10
CA LEU A 11 3.77 -21.83 73.30
C LEU A 11 3.13 -21.96 71.90
N ALA A 12 2.16 -21.12 71.58
CA ALA A 12 1.56 -21.02 70.23
C ALA A 12 2.51 -20.22 69.35
N CYS A 13 3.23 -20.88 68.45
CA CYS A 13 3.97 -20.21 67.33
C CYS A 13 2.98 -19.74 66.30
N ALA A 14 2.71 -18.43 66.30
CA ALA A 14 1.99 -17.79 65.20
C ALA A 14 2.96 -17.66 63.98
N VAL A 15 2.79 -18.50 62.99
CA VAL A 15 3.49 -18.39 61.70
C VAL A 15 2.77 -17.33 60.88
N SER A 16 3.31 -16.12 60.90
CA SER A 16 2.84 -15.04 60.00
C SER A 16 3.25 -15.35 58.56
N SER A 17 2.29 -15.84 57.76
CA SER A 17 2.47 -16.00 56.33
C SER A 17 2.51 -14.60 55.67
N VAL A 18 3.71 -14.11 55.35
CA VAL A 18 3.85 -12.93 54.49
C VAL A 18 3.45 -13.33 53.07
N ALA A 19 2.25 -12.98 52.69
CA ALA A 19 1.82 -13.07 51.28
C ALA A 19 2.66 -12.04 50.50
N LEU A 20 3.65 -12.50 49.75
CA LEU A 20 4.30 -11.72 48.70
C LEU A 20 3.25 -11.46 47.61
N ALA A 21 2.57 -10.33 47.69
CA ALA A 21 1.78 -9.81 46.61
C ALA A 21 2.72 -9.59 45.43
N ARG A 22 2.60 -10.43 44.38
CA ARG A 22 3.17 -10.14 43.08
C ARG A 22 2.53 -8.86 42.59
N PRO A 23 3.24 -7.86 42.12
CA PRO A 23 2.68 -6.72 41.46
C PRO A 23 2.29 -7.16 40.02
N ASP A 24 1.17 -7.85 39.89
CA ASP A 24 0.51 -8.01 38.59
C ASP A 24 -0.23 -6.70 38.27
N GLY A 25 0.51 -5.61 38.23
CA GLY A 25 0.05 -4.41 37.54
C GLY A 25 -0.06 -4.74 36.04
N PRO A 26 -1.07 -4.19 35.35
CA PRO A 26 -1.13 -4.32 33.92
C PRO A 26 0.22 -3.91 33.36
N ARG A 27 0.88 -4.80 32.62
CA ARG A 27 2.07 -4.45 31.85
C ARG A 27 1.60 -3.39 30.88
N ASN A 28 1.77 -2.13 31.24
CA ASN A 28 1.71 -1.06 30.27
C ASN A 28 2.77 -1.40 29.22
N PHE A 29 2.33 -1.97 28.13
CA PHE A 29 3.10 -2.06 26.92
C PHE A 29 3.22 -0.61 26.41
N GLN A 30 4.10 0.14 27.02
CA GLN A 30 4.66 1.35 26.43
C GLN A 30 5.65 0.85 25.37
N GLY A 31 5.11 0.17 24.35
CA GLY A 31 5.80 0.09 23.09
C GLY A 31 5.83 1.53 22.57
N ASP A 32 7.00 2.01 22.21
CA ASP A 32 7.18 3.26 21.49
C ASP A 32 6.46 3.13 20.13
N TRP A 33 5.14 3.23 20.17
CA TRP A 33 4.34 3.41 18.98
C TRP A 33 4.56 4.85 18.53
N GLU A 34 5.65 5.08 17.81
CA GLU A 34 5.73 6.30 17.01
C GLU A 34 4.53 6.30 16.07
N GLU A 35 3.57 7.15 16.36
CA GLU A 35 2.45 7.39 15.49
C GLU A 35 3.03 7.88 14.17
N LYS A 36 3.07 7.00 13.16
CA LYS A 36 3.58 7.37 11.83
C LYS A 36 2.78 8.56 11.36
N ALA A 37 3.48 9.63 10.99
CA ALA A 37 2.85 10.81 10.41
C ALA A 37 1.84 10.39 9.32
N PRO A 38 0.68 11.06 9.24
CA PRO A 38 -0.30 10.78 8.20
C PRO A 38 0.36 10.82 6.83
N TRP A 39 0.01 9.86 5.98
CA TRP A 39 0.54 9.81 4.61
C TRP A 39 0.23 11.10 3.86
N GLN A 40 1.21 11.65 3.20
CA GLN A 40 1.09 12.85 2.37
C GLN A 40 1.44 12.51 0.92
N GLU A 41 0.56 12.94 0.02
CA GLU A 41 0.77 12.80 -1.42
C GLU A 41 1.80 13.83 -1.89
N THR A 42 2.83 13.37 -2.59
CA THR A 42 3.73 14.27 -3.32
C THR A 42 2.99 14.93 -4.49
N ALA A 43 3.26 16.20 -4.77
CA ALA A 43 2.64 16.88 -5.89
C ALA A 43 2.82 16.09 -7.21
N ALA A 44 1.74 16.00 -8.00
CA ALA A 44 1.79 15.25 -9.24
C ALA A 44 2.45 16.08 -10.35
N GLU A 45 3.61 15.63 -10.79
CA GLU A 45 4.20 16.08 -12.05
C GLU A 45 3.65 15.21 -13.18
N LEU A 46 3.09 15.87 -14.20
CA LEU A 46 2.60 15.16 -15.38
C LEU A 46 3.79 14.86 -16.30
N PRO A 47 3.87 13.63 -16.84
CA PRO A 47 4.93 13.29 -17.78
C PRO A 47 4.79 14.08 -19.08
N ALA A 48 5.87 14.22 -19.84
CA ALA A 48 5.78 14.64 -21.24
C ALA A 48 4.83 13.70 -21.99
N TRP A 49 4.26 14.18 -23.11
CA TRP A 49 3.45 13.31 -23.96
C TRP A 49 4.31 12.18 -24.54
N PRO A 50 3.94 10.91 -24.32
CA PRO A 50 4.79 9.80 -24.71
C PRO A 50 4.94 9.67 -26.24
N ALA A 51 6.12 9.28 -26.69
CA ALA A 51 6.37 8.94 -28.08
C ALA A 51 5.60 7.66 -28.48
N ALA A 52 5.38 7.46 -29.78
CA ALA A 52 4.57 6.35 -30.26
C ALA A 52 5.14 4.96 -29.92
N ASP A 53 6.46 4.83 -29.87
CA ASP A 53 7.20 3.58 -29.57
C ASP A 53 7.40 3.33 -28.07
N ASP A 54 7.07 4.31 -27.22
CA ASP A 54 7.20 4.20 -25.77
C ASP A 54 6.08 3.38 -25.11
N TRP A 55 4.97 3.17 -25.80
CA TRP A 55 3.82 2.44 -25.29
C TRP A 55 4.05 0.92 -25.32
N LYS A 56 4.21 0.33 -24.12
CA LYS A 56 4.42 -1.11 -23.95
C LYS A 56 3.10 -1.78 -23.60
N PRO A 57 2.70 -2.84 -24.33
CA PRO A 57 1.48 -3.58 -24.01
C PRO A 57 1.64 -4.35 -22.70
N PHE A 58 0.55 -4.65 -22.05
CA PHE A 58 0.48 -5.62 -20.97
C PHE A 58 -0.87 -6.36 -21.00
N ASP A 59 -0.85 -7.61 -20.55
CA ASP A 59 -2.06 -8.41 -20.42
C ASP A 59 -2.80 -8.03 -19.14
N ALA A 60 -4.00 -7.48 -19.29
CA ALA A 60 -4.87 -7.16 -18.18
C ALA A 60 -5.87 -8.28 -17.84
N GLY A 61 -5.71 -9.46 -18.46
CA GLY A 61 -6.59 -10.61 -18.31
C GLY A 61 -7.83 -10.55 -19.24
N ARG A 62 -8.59 -11.64 -19.23
CA ARG A 62 -9.71 -11.88 -20.18
C ARG A 62 -11.01 -11.11 -19.83
N VAL A 63 -10.97 -10.18 -18.92
CA VAL A 63 -12.19 -9.46 -18.45
C VAL A 63 -12.59 -8.32 -19.39
N SER A 64 -11.75 -7.98 -20.36
CA SER A 64 -11.99 -6.87 -21.31
C SER A 64 -11.34 -7.17 -22.65
N ASP A 65 -12.05 -6.86 -23.74
CA ASP A 65 -11.51 -6.92 -25.10
C ASP A 65 -10.65 -5.69 -25.45
N ASN A 66 -10.50 -4.76 -24.54
CA ASN A 66 -9.61 -3.61 -24.70
C ASN A 66 -8.15 -4.04 -24.64
N ARG A 67 -7.32 -3.32 -25.38
CA ARG A 67 -5.86 -3.44 -25.30
C ARG A 67 -5.29 -2.33 -24.41
N PHE A 68 -4.36 -2.70 -23.54
CA PHE A 68 -3.80 -1.82 -22.52
C PHE A 68 -2.31 -1.62 -22.74
N TYR A 69 -1.85 -0.38 -22.56
CA TYR A 69 -0.45 -0.01 -22.75
C TYR A 69 -0.04 0.98 -21.67
N VAL A 70 1.18 0.82 -21.16
CA VAL A 70 1.82 1.79 -20.28
C VAL A 70 2.99 2.43 -21.01
N SER A 71 3.12 3.75 -20.90
CA SER A 71 4.31 4.45 -21.36
C SER A 71 5.46 4.15 -20.42
N ALA A 72 6.51 3.53 -20.93
CA ALA A 72 7.65 3.09 -20.13
C ALA A 72 8.42 4.28 -19.52
N SER A 73 8.59 5.36 -20.28
CA SER A 73 9.28 6.57 -19.82
C SER A 73 8.50 7.35 -18.76
N SER A 74 7.17 7.21 -18.73
CA SER A 74 6.31 7.91 -17.78
C SER A 74 6.28 7.31 -16.37
N ILE A 75 6.85 6.12 -16.20
CA ILE A 75 6.83 5.44 -14.89
C ILE A 75 7.75 6.19 -13.92
N THR A 76 7.19 6.65 -12.80
CA THR A 76 7.91 7.35 -11.75
C THR A 76 7.50 6.87 -10.35
N LEU A 77 8.44 6.96 -9.41
CA LEU A 77 8.24 6.68 -7.99
C LEU A 77 8.57 7.95 -7.20
N PRO A 78 7.60 8.77 -6.84
CA PRO A 78 7.85 10.08 -6.21
C PRO A 78 8.31 9.99 -4.73
N GLY A 79 8.48 8.79 -4.17
CA GLY A 79 8.94 8.59 -2.79
C GLY A 79 7.83 8.61 -1.74
N ASP A 80 6.58 8.81 -2.14
CA ASP A 80 5.39 8.79 -1.28
C ASP A 80 4.72 7.39 -1.21
N GLY A 81 5.38 6.35 -1.70
CA GLY A 81 4.85 4.99 -1.77
C GLY A 81 3.84 4.78 -2.90
N THR A 82 3.81 5.69 -3.88
CA THR A 82 3.01 5.55 -5.09
C THR A 82 3.88 5.28 -6.32
N VAL A 83 3.31 4.61 -7.32
CA VAL A 83 3.86 4.51 -8.68
C VAL A 83 2.94 5.27 -9.62
N ARG A 84 3.49 6.19 -10.41
CA ARG A 84 2.74 7.00 -11.38
C ARG A 84 3.14 6.63 -12.79
N TYR A 85 2.18 6.68 -13.71
CA TYR A 85 2.37 6.23 -15.08
C TYR A 85 1.32 6.84 -16.03
N ALA A 86 1.63 6.86 -17.32
CA ALA A 86 0.65 7.11 -18.36
C ALA A 86 0.10 5.78 -18.89
N LEU A 87 -1.22 5.69 -18.99
CA LEU A 87 -1.98 4.54 -19.50
C LEU A 87 -2.66 4.91 -20.80
N LYS A 88 -2.58 4.02 -21.79
CA LYS A 88 -3.38 4.06 -23.02
C LYS A 88 -4.27 2.83 -23.06
N VAL A 89 -5.56 3.08 -23.31
CA VAL A 89 -6.56 2.03 -23.52
C VAL A 89 -7.08 2.14 -24.94
N VAL A 90 -7.09 1.04 -25.67
CA VAL A 90 -7.60 0.95 -27.05
C VAL A 90 -8.78 -0.01 -27.07
N SER A 91 -9.96 0.48 -27.42
CA SER A 91 -11.15 -0.37 -27.58
C SER A 91 -11.03 -1.28 -28.81
N PRO A 92 -11.86 -2.33 -28.92
CA PRO A 92 -11.93 -3.17 -30.12
C PRO A 92 -12.20 -2.38 -31.41
N GLU A 93 -12.97 -1.30 -31.32
CA GLU A 93 -13.31 -0.41 -32.42
C GLU A 93 -12.20 0.60 -32.76
N GLY A 94 -11.09 0.58 -32.00
CA GLY A 94 -9.93 1.44 -32.22
C GLY A 94 -9.97 2.79 -31.51
N ALA A 95 -10.99 3.08 -30.68
CA ALA A 95 -11.01 4.30 -29.88
C ALA A 95 -9.87 4.27 -28.84
N GLN A 96 -9.17 5.39 -28.71
CA GLN A 96 -8.02 5.50 -27.82
C GLN A 96 -8.29 6.48 -26.68
N ASN A 97 -8.03 6.03 -25.45
CA ASN A 97 -8.12 6.85 -24.26
C ASN A 97 -6.75 6.90 -23.58
N TYR A 98 -6.33 8.10 -23.21
CA TYR A 98 -5.05 8.34 -22.55
C TYR A 98 -5.28 8.93 -21.17
N MET A 99 -4.53 8.46 -20.18
CA MET A 99 -4.69 8.87 -18.79
C MET A 99 -3.32 8.92 -18.11
N VAL A 100 -3.16 9.83 -17.14
CA VAL A 100 -2.09 9.76 -16.15
C VAL A 100 -2.71 9.28 -14.86
N GLU A 101 -2.22 8.17 -14.37
CA GLU A 101 -2.74 7.52 -13.17
C GLU A 101 -1.62 7.23 -12.16
N GLY A 102 -2.01 6.91 -10.94
CA GLY A 102 -1.10 6.41 -9.92
C GLY A 102 -1.74 5.27 -9.14
N VAL A 103 -0.88 4.38 -8.65
CA VAL A 103 -1.21 3.28 -7.75
C VAL A 103 -0.53 3.53 -6.41
N ARG A 104 -1.26 3.38 -5.32
CA ARG A 104 -0.77 3.38 -3.95
C ARG A 104 -0.78 1.95 -3.41
N CYS A 105 0.39 1.33 -3.33
CA CYS A 105 0.52 -0.09 -2.99
C CYS A 105 0.00 -0.41 -1.58
N ALA A 106 0.34 0.42 -0.59
CA ALA A 106 0.01 0.19 0.83
C ALA A 106 -1.50 0.05 1.09
N THR A 107 -2.33 0.76 0.34
CA THR A 107 -3.78 0.80 0.52
C THR A 107 -4.56 0.18 -0.62
N ARG A 108 -3.87 -0.23 -1.69
CA ARG A 108 -4.46 -0.73 -2.93
C ARG A 108 -5.51 0.24 -3.48
N GLU A 109 -5.06 1.46 -3.67
CA GLU A 109 -5.84 2.55 -4.23
C GLU A 109 -5.21 3.01 -5.54
N TRP A 110 -6.01 3.60 -6.40
CA TRP A 110 -5.57 4.24 -7.62
C TRP A 110 -6.22 5.61 -7.77
N LYS A 111 -5.58 6.47 -8.54
CA LYS A 111 -6.05 7.83 -8.79
C LYS A 111 -5.74 8.23 -10.22
N ARG A 112 -6.69 8.91 -10.87
CA ARG A 112 -6.50 9.49 -12.20
C ARG A 112 -6.20 10.97 -12.09
N PHE A 113 -4.95 11.34 -12.32
CA PHE A 113 -4.48 12.72 -12.25
C PHE A 113 -4.89 13.55 -13.46
N ALA A 114 -4.87 12.95 -14.67
CA ALA A 114 -5.16 13.64 -15.90
C ALA A 114 -5.75 12.72 -16.97
N THR A 115 -6.38 13.32 -17.95
CA THR A 115 -6.81 12.67 -19.21
C THR A 115 -6.04 13.27 -20.39
N GLY A 116 -5.74 12.45 -21.39
CA GLY A 116 -4.99 12.87 -22.56
C GLY A 116 -5.85 13.53 -23.64
N ARG A 117 -5.21 14.43 -24.37
CA ARG A 117 -5.71 15.04 -25.59
C ARG A 117 -4.71 14.75 -26.71
N PRO A 118 -4.91 13.64 -27.45
CA PRO A 118 -3.95 13.22 -28.47
C PRO A 118 -3.78 14.22 -29.60
N GLU A 119 -4.83 14.95 -29.94
CA GLU A 119 -4.83 15.99 -31.00
C GLU A 119 -3.88 17.16 -30.70
N THR A 120 -3.60 17.42 -29.44
CA THR A 120 -2.68 18.48 -28.98
C THR A 120 -1.48 17.93 -28.21
N ALA A 121 -1.34 16.60 -28.14
CA ALA A 121 -0.29 15.92 -27.38
C ALA A 121 -0.12 16.50 -25.96
N SER A 122 -1.25 16.66 -25.25
CA SER A 122 -1.27 17.33 -23.95
C SER A 122 -2.16 16.62 -22.95
N TRP A 123 -1.97 16.97 -21.66
CA TRP A 123 -2.74 16.44 -20.54
C TRP A 123 -3.72 17.48 -19.99
N ARG A 124 -4.95 17.04 -19.75
CA ARG A 124 -5.95 17.82 -19.01
C ARG A 124 -5.96 17.32 -17.57
N VAL A 125 -5.49 18.16 -16.65
CA VAL A 125 -5.51 17.83 -15.20
C VAL A 125 -6.94 17.60 -14.71
N ASN A 126 -7.11 16.62 -13.82
CA ASN A 126 -8.34 16.40 -13.08
C ASN A 126 -8.20 16.98 -11.66
N PRO A 127 -8.65 18.21 -11.40
CA PRO A 127 -8.46 18.87 -10.10
C PRO A 127 -9.28 18.25 -8.98
N ARG A 128 -10.26 17.40 -9.32
CA ARG A 128 -11.12 16.69 -8.36
C ARG A 128 -10.73 15.22 -8.20
N ALA A 129 -9.54 14.85 -8.67
CA ALA A 129 -9.07 13.48 -8.54
C ALA A 129 -8.91 13.10 -7.07
N GLY A 130 -9.54 11.99 -6.69
CA GLY A 130 -9.38 11.36 -5.38
C GLY A 130 -8.84 9.94 -5.52
N TRP A 131 -8.18 9.45 -4.49
CA TRP A 131 -7.79 8.06 -4.38
C TRP A 131 -9.02 7.17 -4.19
N GLN A 132 -9.08 6.10 -4.94
CA GLN A 132 -10.19 5.15 -4.98
C GLN A 132 -9.69 3.75 -4.73
N LYS A 133 -10.41 2.95 -3.94
CA LYS A 133 -10.10 1.53 -3.75
C LYS A 133 -10.19 0.78 -5.06
N MET A 134 -9.23 -0.11 -5.28
CA MET A 134 -9.29 -1.05 -6.40
C MET A 134 -10.37 -2.09 -6.14
N ILE A 135 -11.26 -2.24 -7.10
CA ILE A 135 -12.26 -3.32 -7.14
C ILE A 135 -12.00 -4.21 -8.36
N PRO A 136 -12.50 -5.46 -8.40
CA PRO A 136 -12.23 -6.38 -9.51
C PRO A 136 -12.53 -5.84 -10.91
N GLY A 137 -13.48 -4.88 -11.05
CA GLY A 137 -13.81 -4.22 -12.31
C GLY A 137 -12.77 -3.20 -12.80
N HIS A 138 -11.84 -2.78 -11.94
CA HIS A 138 -10.72 -1.91 -12.33
C HIS A 138 -9.57 -2.73 -12.91
N VAL A 139 -9.84 -3.39 -14.06
CA VAL A 139 -8.99 -4.43 -14.63
C VAL A 139 -7.55 -4.00 -14.86
N PRO A 140 -7.24 -2.89 -15.57
CA PRO A 140 -5.86 -2.51 -15.80
C PRO A 140 -5.13 -2.14 -14.49
N GLN A 141 -5.77 -1.40 -13.59
CA GLN A 141 -5.17 -0.97 -12.33
C GLN A 141 -4.87 -2.16 -11.40
N VAL A 142 -5.79 -3.14 -11.32
CA VAL A 142 -5.60 -4.36 -10.52
C VAL A 142 -4.44 -5.19 -11.04
N GLN A 143 -4.28 -5.30 -12.35
CA GLN A 143 -3.18 -6.06 -12.95
C GLN A 143 -1.84 -5.34 -12.78
N LEU A 144 -1.81 -4.03 -12.99
CA LEU A 144 -0.63 -3.21 -12.77
C LEU A 144 -0.17 -3.24 -11.30
N ASP A 145 -1.11 -3.14 -10.36
CA ASP A 145 -0.85 -3.30 -8.92
C ASP A 145 -0.17 -4.64 -8.62
N ARG A 146 -0.75 -5.74 -9.09
CA ARG A 146 -0.32 -7.08 -8.69
C ARG A 146 0.95 -7.56 -9.35
N ALA A 147 1.11 -7.29 -10.64
CA ALA A 147 2.13 -7.93 -11.45
C ALA A 147 3.32 -7.02 -11.76
N ILE A 148 3.16 -5.70 -11.66
CA ILE A 148 4.15 -4.75 -12.18
C ILE A 148 4.59 -3.75 -11.11
N PHE A 149 3.65 -3.06 -10.45
CA PHE A 149 3.99 -1.93 -9.58
C PHE A 149 4.12 -2.31 -8.09
N CYS A 150 3.34 -3.30 -7.61
CA CYS A 150 3.31 -3.71 -6.21
C CYS A 150 3.40 -5.25 -6.10
N PRO A 151 4.42 -5.92 -6.69
CA PRO A 151 4.53 -7.38 -6.67
C PRO A 151 4.64 -7.92 -5.23
N GLU A 152 5.29 -7.18 -4.36
CA GLU A 152 5.28 -7.41 -2.92
C GLU A 152 4.11 -6.62 -2.32
N ARG A 153 3.12 -7.34 -1.81
CA ARG A 153 1.88 -6.72 -1.31
C ARG A 153 2.15 -5.59 -0.32
N GLY A 154 1.65 -4.41 -0.65
CA GLY A 154 1.76 -3.21 0.18
C GLY A 154 2.99 -2.35 -0.08
N TYR A 155 3.92 -2.80 -0.91
CA TYR A 155 5.14 -2.06 -1.26
C TYR A 155 5.27 -1.87 -2.76
N PRO A 156 5.69 -0.68 -3.22
CA PRO A 156 6.04 -0.48 -4.61
C PRO A 156 7.33 -1.24 -4.94
N VAL A 157 7.58 -1.46 -6.23
CA VAL A 157 8.90 -1.84 -6.74
C VAL A 157 9.97 -0.85 -6.28
N ASP A 158 11.22 -1.28 -6.22
CA ASP A 158 12.33 -0.46 -5.71
C ASP A 158 12.70 0.71 -6.65
N SER A 159 12.41 0.57 -7.94
CA SER A 159 12.78 1.57 -8.94
C SER A 159 11.86 1.56 -10.17
N ALA A 160 11.88 2.69 -10.91
CA ALA A 160 11.20 2.77 -12.21
C ALA A 160 11.78 1.78 -13.24
N ASP A 161 13.06 1.47 -13.15
CA ASP A 161 13.71 0.48 -14.06
C ASP A 161 13.22 -0.94 -13.77
N GLU A 162 12.99 -1.29 -12.53
CA GLU A 162 12.38 -2.55 -12.16
C GLU A 162 10.96 -2.65 -12.70
N ALA A 163 10.14 -1.61 -12.51
CA ALA A 163 8.79 -1.56 -13.08
C ALA A 163 8.80 -1.75 -14.61
N ARG A 164 9.72 -1.08 -15.33
CA ARG A 164 9.89 -1.24 -16.78
C ARG A 164 10.27 -2.66 -17.17
N LYS A 165 11.16 -3.29 -16.40
CA LYS A 165 11.57 -4.69 -16.60
C LYS A 165 10.42 -5.67 -16.39
N LEU A 166 9.58 -5.45 -15.37
CA LEU A 166 8.38 -6.26 -15.16
C LEU A 166 7.36 -6.04 -16.27
N LEU A 167 7.13 -4.76 -16.66
CA LEU A 167 6.24 -4.41 -17.76
C LEU A 167 6.64 -5.07 -19.07
N SER A 168 7.94 -5.13 -19.40
CA SER A 168 8.42 -5.76 -20.63
C SER A 168 8.21 -7.29 -20.70
N ARG A 169 7.90 -7.93 -19.57
CA ARG A 169 7.60 -9.38 -19.47
C ARG A 169 6.11 -9.68 -19.43
N ALA A 170 5.29 -8.65 -19.30
CA ALA A 170 3.83 -8.76 -19.12
C ALA A 170 3.04 -8.59 -20.43
N GLY A 171 3.73 -8.32 -21.55
CA GLY A 171 3.15 -8.12 -22.89
C GLY A 171 3.30 -9.32 -23.81
#